data_dd73e35a08f18b250c317d45fbae6906
#
_entry.id   dd73e35a08f18b250c317d45fbae6906
#
_cell.length_a   1.000
_cell.length_b   1.000
_cell.length_c   1.000
_cell.angle_alpha   90.00
_cell.angle_beta   90.00
_cell.angle_gamma   90.00
#
_symmetry.space_group_name_H-M   'P 1'
#
loop_
_entity.id
_entity.type
_entity.pdbx_description
1 polymer ?
#
loop_
_entity_poly.entity_id
_entity_poly.type
_entity_poly.pdbx_seq_one_letter_code
_entity_poly.pdbx_strand_id
1 'polypeptide(L)'
;MANPQIGVQMMMLKQKVEEDGIYNVLSTIHDLGYQAVEVSQIEMTPHNISEMQKAIKDFDMNIAAMSCGVEDISPDQKYPGDTLQNDFEKIVADCKAVDCNILRIGMLPMNYMGSKDRILNFAKICDDYAQRLKAESIDLYYHAHNLEFVRYDGQFMLDLMRDNTENLGFELDVHWIWRAGLNPIDVIPNYAQRIRAIHLKDFRVGEIDMDQYPGEGHEKIYYMLHMITQFAELGEGTLPLKDIIEVGLESGSEYFFVEQDELYGADPYYCLVTSRDHLLELGYKHWF
;
A
#
# COMPACT_ATOMS: atom_id res chain seq x y z
N MET A 1 -19.45 7.07 12.03
CA MET A 1 -18.23 6.70 11.30
C MET A 1 -17.25 6.22 12.34
N ALA A 2 -16.52 5.13 12.10
CA ALA A 2 -15.41 4.73 12.96
C ALA A 2 -14.35 5.85 12.98
N ASN A 3 -13.60 5.97 14.08
CA ASN A 3 -12.47 6.90 14.09
C ASN A 3 -11.42 6.42 13.08
N PRO A 4 -10.87 7.31 12.25
CA PRO A 4 -9.77 6.94 11.38
C PRO A 4 -8.57 6.43 12.18
N GLN A 5 -7.80 5.51 11.58
CA GLN A 5 -6.59 4.98 12.20
C GLN A 5 -5.37 5.20 11.30
N ILE A 6 -4.24 5.51 11.93
CA ILE A 6 -2.93 5.48 11.29
C ILE A 6 -2.31 4.12 11.56
N GLY A 7 -1.87 3.46 10.50
CA GLY A 7 -1.24 2.14 10.57
C GLY A 7 0.09 2.08 9.85
N VAL A 8 0.68 0.89 9.85
CA VAL A 8 1.95 0.59 9.19
C VAL A 8 1.74 -0.44 8.10
N GLN A 9 2.22 -0.17 6.90
CA GLN A 9 2.35 -1.18 5.86
C GLN A 9 3.61 -2.01 6.13
N MET A 10 3.43 -3.32 6.33
CA MET A 10 4.48 -4.16 6.91
C MET A 10 5.55 -4.64 5.92
N MET A 11 5.45 -4.34 4.62
CA MET A 11 6.50 -4.72 3.65
C MET A 11 7.87 -4.16 4.05
N MET A 12 7.92 -2.93 4.56
CA MET A 12 9.15 -2.31 5.04
C MET A 12 9.77 -3.01 6.26
N LEU A 13 8.99 -3.85 6.96
CA LEU A 13 9.41 -4.62 8.13
C LEU A 13 9.62 -6.11 7.82
N LYS A 14 9.52 -6.53 6.56
CA LYS A 14 9.61 -7.94 6.15
C LYS A 14 10.87 -8.62 6.70
N GLN A 15 12.03 -7.98 6.59
CA GLN A 15 13.27 -8.51 7.13
C GLN A 15 13.22 -8.63 8.66
N LYS A 16 12.63 -7.67 9.37
CA LYS A 16 12.46 -7.76 10.82
C LYS A 16 11.54 -8.91 11.23
N VAL A 17 10.50 -9.19 10.44
CA VAL A 17 9.64 -10.36 10.67
C VAL A 17 10.41 -11.68 10.48
N GLU A 18 11.31 -11.76 9.50
CA GLU A 18 12.17 -12.92 9.29
C GLU A 18 13.19 -13.11 10.43
N GLU A 19 13.73 -12.02 10.99
CA GLU A 19 14.73 -12.03 12.06
C GLU A 19 14.11 -12.29 13.45
N ASP A 20 13.03 -11.60 13.77
CA ASP A 20 12.50 -11.49 15.14
C ASP A 20 11.15 -12.21 15.34
N GLY A 21 10.47 -12.60 14.24
CA GLY A 21 9.11 -13.13 14.24
C GLY A 21 8.04 -12.05 14.33
N ILE A 22 6.87 -12.36 13.76
CA ILE A 22 5.81 -11.36 13.55
C ILE A 22 5.23 -10.83 14.87
N TYR A 23 5.12 -11.64 15.92
CA TYR A 23 4.63 -11.18 17.22
C TYR A 23 5.51 -10.07 17.82
N ASN A 24 6.84 -10.25 17.80
CA ASN A 24 7.77 -9.26 18.32
C ASN A 24 7.78 -7.98 17.50
N VAL A 25 7.64 -8.10 16.18
CA VAL A 25 7.51 -6.93 15.29
C VAL A 25 6.23 -6.16 15.60
N LEU A 26 5.08 -6.84 15.75
CA LEU A 26 3.81 -6.20 16.11
C LEU A 26 3.86 -5.57 17.51
N SER A 27 4.55 -6.22 18.48
CA SER A 27 4.81 -5.61 19.79
C SER A 27 5.60 -4.32 19.69
N THR A 28 6.64 -4.29 18.83
CA THR A 28 7.45 -3.09 18.61
C THR A 28 6.62 -1.99 17.94
N ILE A 29 5.81 -2.32 16.93
CA ILE A 29 4.90 -1.38 16.27
C ILE A 29 3.92 -0.77 17.29
N HIS A 30 3.34 -1.60 18.17
CA HIS A 30 2.47 -1.14 19.25
C HIS A 30 3.22 -0.21 20.22
N ASP A 31 4.44 -0.54 20.64
CA ASP A 31 5.26 0.29 21.54
C ASP A 31 5.64 1.63 20.89
N LEU A 32 5.72 1.70 19.57
CA LEU A 32 5.85 2.94 18.81
C LEU A 32 4.55 3.75 18.76
N GLY A 33 3.43 3.20 19.20
CA GLY A 33 2.12 3.86 19.27
C GLY A 33 1.16 3.49 18.13
N TYR A 34 1.57 2.74 17.13
CA TYR A 34 0.68 2.30 16.05
C TYR A 34 -0.19 1.12 16.50
N GLN A 35 -1.48 1.17 16.18
CA GLN A 35 -2.43 0.11 16.54
C GLN A 35 -3.00 -0.63 15.34
N ALA A 36 -2.73 -0.18 14.12
CA ALA A 36 -3.19 -0.81 12.89
C ALA A 36 -2.03 -1.20 11.98
N VAL A 37 -2.18 -2.30 11.27
CA VAL A 37 -1.21 -2.73 10.25
C VAL A 37 -1.90 -3.21 8.99
N GLU A 38 -1.20 -3.05 7.87
CA GLU A 38 -1.47 -3.75 6.63
C GLU A 38 -0.40 -4.83 6.41
N VAL A 39 -0.81 -6.08 6.39
CA VAL A 39 0.08 -7.22 6.17
C VAL A 39 0.34 -7.38 4.68
N SER A 40 1.57 -7.15 4.26
CA SER A 40 2.02 -7.24 2.87
C SER A 40 3.37 -7.94 2.75
N GLN A 41 3.50 -8.85 1.79
CA GLN A 41 4.71 -9.64 1.52
C GLN A 41 5.23 -10.45 2.73
N ILE A 42 4.35 -10.76 3.66
CA ILE A 42 4.60 -11.64 4.80
C ILE A 42 3.78 -12.89 4.58
N GLU A 43 4.43 -14.05 4.63
CA GLU A 43 3.77 -15.32 4.37
C GLU A 43 2.72 -15.64 5.46
N MET A 44 1.49 -15.95 5.03
CA MET A 44 0.40 -16.33 5.93
C MET A 44 0.49 -17.83 6.29
N THR A 45 1.55 -18.17 7.04
CA THR A 45 1.70 -19.53 7.62
C THR A 45 0.79 -19.70 8.83
N PRO A 46 0.42 -20.95 9.21
CA PRO A 46 -0.30 -21.19 10.46
C PRO A 46 0.40 -20.63 11.69
N HIS A 47 1.75 -20.59 11.70
CA HIS A 47 2.54 -20.00 12.77
C HIS A 47 2.34 -18.48 12.80
N ASN A 48 2.53 -17.78 11.68
CA ASN A 48 2.38 -16.33 11.62
C ASN A 48 0.94 -15.89 11.97
N ILE A 49 -0.07 -16.62 11.49
CA ILE A 49 -1.47 -16.38 11.85
C ILE A 49 -1.68 -16.51 13.38
N SER A 50 -1.14 -17.57 14.00
CA SER A 50 -1.24 -17.76 15.45
C SER A 50 -0.57 -16.62 16.23
N GLU A 51 0.60 -16.16 15.77
CA GLU A 51 1.32 -15.04 16.38
C GLU A 51 0.60 -13.69 16.18
N MET A 52 -0.03 -13.47 15.03
CA MET A 52 -0.91 -12.30 14.80
C MET A 52 -2.13 -12.32 15.73
N GLN A 53 -2.80 -13.47 15.86
CA GLN A 53 -3.93 -13.64 16.78
C GLN A 53 -3.53 -13.35 18.24
N LYS A 54 -2.32 -13.74 18.62
CA LYS A 54 -1.77 -13.43 19.95
C LYS A 54 -1.53 -11.92 20.11
N ALA A 55 -0.96 -11.25 19.10
CA ALA A 55 -0.73 -9.80 19.12
C ALA A 55 -2.06 -9.01 19.16
N ILE A 56 -3.07 -9.43 18.40
CA ILE A 56 -4.43 -8.86 18.45
C ILE A 56 -4.95 -8.91 19.90
N LYS A 57 -4.81 -10.06 20.55
CA LYS A 57 -5.30 -10.24 21.92
C LYS A 57 -4.50 -9.48 22.97
N ASP A 58 -3.17 -9.47 22.84
CA ASP A 58 -2.28 -8.95 23.89
C ASP A 58 -2.11 -7.43 23.82
N PHE A 59 -2.22 -6.84 22.60
CA PHE A 59 -1.95 -5.42 22.30
C PHE A 59 -3.14 -4.67 21.71
N ASP A 60 -4.28 -5.32 21.48
CA ASP A 60 -5.43 -4.75 20.74
C ASP A 60 -5.03 -4.29 19.34
N MET A 61 -4.09 -5.03 18.70
CA MET A 61 -3.63 -4.75 17.35
C MET A 61 -4.75 -5.01 16.35
N ASN A 62 -4.93 -4.10 15.40
CA ASN A 62 -5.85 -4.25 14.28
C ASN A 62 -5.09 -4.68 13.02
N ILE A 63 -5.34 -5.89 12.54
CA ILE A 63 -4.91 -6.30 11.18
C ILE A 63 -5.92 -5.71 10.21
N ALA A 64 -5.73 -4.43 9.89
CA ALA A 64 -6.72 -3.63 9.17
C ALA A 64 -6.84 -4.02 7.70
N ALA A 65 -5.73 -4.44 7.06
CA ALA A 65 -5.72 -4.89 5.69
C ALA A 65 -4.69 -6.01 5.46
N MET A 66 -4.93 -6.83 4.44
CA MET A 66 -4.00 -7.84 3.94
C MET A 66 -3.81 -7.70 2.44
N SER A 67 -2.66 -8.14 1.91
CA SER A 67 -2.39 -8.08 0.47
C SER A 67 -2.39 -9.46 -0.19
N CYS A 68 -2.83 -9.50 -1.45
CA CYS A 68 -2.77 -10.67 -2.32
C CYS A 68 -2.46 -10.28 -3.77
N GLY A 69 -2.16 -11.28 -4.61
CA GLY A 69 -2.21 -11.13 -6.06
C GLY A 69 -3.54 -11.60 -6.64
N VAL A 70 -3.86 -11.21 -7.87
CA VAL A 70 -4.92 -11.88 -8.65
C VAL A 70 -4.36 -13.18 -9.21
N GLU A 71 -3.21 -13.10 -9.83
CA GLU A 71 -2.41 -14.19 -10.39
C GLU A 71 -0.92 -13.84 -10.32
N ASP A 72 -0.05 -14.67 -10.87
CA ASP A 72 1.39 -14.36 -10.93
C ASP A 72 1.67 -13.09 -11.75
N ILE A 73 2.75 -12.37 -11.41
CA ILE A 73 3.12 -11.08 -12.05
C ILE A 73 3.38 -11.28 -13.55
N SER A 74 4.07 -12.38 -13.90
CA SER A 74 4.32 -12.80 -15.26
C SER A 74 4.57 -14.32 -15.30
N PRO A 75 4.65 -14.97 -16.47
CA PRO A 75 4.98 -16.40 -16.56
C PRO A 75 6.29 -16.78 -15.87
N ASP A 76 7.24 -15.84 -15.82
CA ASP A 76 8.57 -16.07 -15.26
C ASP A 76 8.74 -15.48 -13.84
N GLN A 77 7.73 -14.77 -13.33
CA GLN A 77 7.78 -14.10 -12.02
C GLN A 77 6.52 -14.36 -11.20
N LYS A 78 6.69 -15.11 -10.13
CA LYS A 78 5.64 -15.36 -9.15
C LYS A 78 5.25 -14.09 -8.40
N TYR A 79 3.98 -14.02 -7.99
CA TYR A 79 3.58 -13.04 -6.99
C TYR A 79 4.19 -13.43 -5.62
N PRO A 80 4.71 -12.45 -4.85
CA PRO A 80 5.31 -12.75 -3.53
C PRO A 80 4.23 -12.94 -2.46
N GLY A 81 3.49 -14.02 -2.53
CA GLY A 81 2.38 -14.34 -1.62
C GLY A 81 1.29 -15.14 -2.30
N ASP A 82 0.15 -15.24 -1.64
CA ASP A 82 -1.02 -15.96 -2.14
C ASP A 82 -1.74 -15.17 -3.27
N THR A 83 -2.37 -15.91 -4.18
CA THR A 83 -3.14 -15.33 -5.29
C THR A 83 -4.59 -15.78 -5.26
N LEU A 84 -5.50 -14.88 -5.66
CA LEU A 84 -6.94 -15.19 -5.73
C LEU A 84 -7.24 -16.32 -6.72
N GLN A 85 -6.41 -16.48 -7.73
CA GLN A 85 -6.56 -17.55 -8.71
C GLN A 85 -6.29 -18.94 -8.10
N ASN A 86 -5.27 -19.07 -7.26
CA ASN A 86 -4.81 -20.36 -6.76
C ASN A 86 -5.25 -20.64 -5.33
N ASP A 87 -5.39 -19.59 -4.49
CA ASP A 87 -5.44 -19.69 -3.04
C ASP A 87 -6.70 -19.05 -2.43
N PHE A 88 -7.77 -18.83 -3.21
CA PHE A 88 -8.96 -18.07 -2.79
C PHE A 88 -9.49 -18.49 -1.41
N GLU A 89 -9.72 -19.79 -1.21
CA GLU A 89 -10.29 -20.31 0.05
C GLU A 89 -9.33 -20.13 1.23
N LYS A 90 -8.01 -20.26 0.99
CA LYS A 90 -6.97 -19.99 2.00
C LYS A 90 -6.99 -18.51 2.38
N ILE A 91 -6.97 -17.60 1.42
CA ILE A 91 -7.00 -16.14 1.65
C ILE A 91 -8.24 -15.76 2.48
N VAL A 92 -9.42 -16.29 2.15
CA VAL A 92 -10.65 -16.05 2.92
C VAL A 92 -10.52 -16.57 4.35
N ALA A 93 -9.95 -17.77 4.53
CA ALA A 93 -9.74 -18.34 5.85
C ALA A 93 -8.74 -17.53 6.69
N ASP A 94 -7.65 -17.06 6.07
CA ASP A 94 -6.62 -16.26 6.71
C ASP A 94 -7.18 -14.89 7.15
N CYS A 95 -7.92 -14.20 6.27
CA CYS A 95 -8.60 -12.95 6.62
C CYS A 95 -9.51 -13.13 7.83
N LYS A 96 -10.34 -14.18 7.84
CA LYS A 96 -11.23 -14.47 8.98
C LYS A 96 -10.48 -14.82 10.25
N ALA A 97 -9.34 -15.50 10.13
CA ALA A 97 -8.54 -15.91 11.29
C ALA A 97 -7.94 -14.72 12.07
N VAL A 98 -7.68 -13.61 11.38
CA VAL A 98 -7.12 -12.38 11.97
C VAL A 98 -8.12 -11.21 12.03
N ASP A 99 -9.41 -11.50 11.81
CA ASP A 99 -10.52 -10.51 11.81
C ASP A 99 -10.31 -9.35 10.82
N CYS A 100 -9.68 -9.64 9.68
CA CYS A 100 -9.40 -8.68 8.61
C CYS A 100 -10.48 -8.69 7.55
N ASN A 101 -11.06 -7.55 7.22
CA ASN A 101 -12.11 -7.41 6.21
C ASN A 101 -11.74 -6.53 5.01
N ILE A 102 -10.48 -6.12 4.92
CA ILE A 102 -9.92 -5.40 3.77
C ILE A 102 -8.82 -6.26 3.14
N LEU A 103 -9.03 -6.66 1.90
CA LEU A 103 -8.02 -7.33 1.10
C LEU A 103 -7.64 -6.43 -0.06
N ARG A 104 -6.34 -6.27 -0.34
CA ARG A 104 -5.89 -5.47 -1.45
C ARG A 104 -5.08 -6.26 -2.48
N ILE A 105 -5.25 -5.94 -3.76
CA ILE A 105 -4.42 -6.44 -4.85
C ILE A 105 -3.17 -5.55 -4.91
N GLY A 106 -2.00 -6.15 -4.71
CA GLY A 106 -0.75 -5.41 -4.57
C GLY A 106 -0.07 -5.02 -5.88
N MET A 107 -0.40 -5.69 -7.00
CA MET A 107 0.27 -5.48 -8.28
C MET A 107 -0.59 -5.93 -9.46
N LEU A 108 -0.54 -5.16 -10.55
CA LEU A 108 -1.10 -5.56 -11.84
C LEU A 108 -0.21 -6.63 -12.50
N PRO A 109 -0.75 -7.80 -12.90
CA PRO A 109 0.01 -8.73 -13.72
C PRO A 109 0.34 -8.14 -15.09
N MET A 110 1.59 -8.35 -15.55
CA MET A 110 2.13 -7.65 -16.74
C MET A 110 1.40 -7.98 -18.05
N ASN A 111 0.78 -9.16 -18.14
CA ASN A 111 0.03 -9.59 -19.31
C ASN A 111 -1.23 -8.75 -19.61
N TYR A 112 -1.74 -8.00 -18.62
CA TYR A 112 -2.88 -7.10 -18.82
C TYR A 112 -2.46 -5.71 -19.29
N MET A 113 -1.18 -5.36 -19.27
CA MET A 113 -0.69 -4.10 -19.82
C MET A 113 -0.73 -4.07 -21.36
N GLY A 114 -0.75 -2.87 -21.93
CA GLY A 114 -0.52 -2.61 -23.35
C GLY A 114 -1.77 -2.41 -24.21
N SER A 115 -2.99 -2.65 -23.71
CA SER A 115 -4.21 -2.27 -24.42
C SER A 115 -5.38 -2.04 -23.48
N LYS A 116 -6.32 -1.19 -23.93
CA LYS A 116 -7.57 -0.90 -23.21
C LYS A 116 -8.39 -2.18 -22.94
N ASP A 117 -8.51 -3.06 -23.94
CA ASP A 117 -9.29 -4.29 -23.81
C ASP A 117 -8.72 -5.23 -22.74
N ARG A 118 -7.39 -5.30 -22.61
CA ARG A 118 -6.73 -6.09 -21.55
C ARG A 118 -7.02 -5.51 -20.18
N ILE A 119 -6.97 -4.19 -20.03
CA ILE A 119 -7.29 -3.51 -18.78
C ILE A 119 -8.76 -3.72 -18.40
N LEU A 120 -9.69 -3.60 -19.35
CA LEU A 120 -11.11 -3.86 -19.08
C LEU A 120 -11.37 -5.33 -18.72
N ASN A 121 -10.65 -6.26 -19.32
CA ASN A 121 -10.71 -7.67 -18.93
C ASN A 121 -10.18 -7.88 -17.49
N PHE A 122 -9.08 -7.25 -17.14
CA PHE A 122 -8.53 -7.30 -15.77
C PHE A 122 -9.49 -6.68 -14.75
N ALA A 123 -10.05 -5.51 -15.05
CA ALA A 123 -11.04 -4.85 -14.20
C ALA A 123 -12.24 -5.78 -13.92
N LYS A 124 -12.75 -6.47 -14.95
CA LYS A 124 -13.82 -7.45 -14.80
C LYS A 124 -13.42 -8.62 -13.89
N ILE A 125 -12.21 -9.18 -14.08
CA ILE A 125 -11.70 -10.26 -13.22
C ILE A 125 -11.62 -9.80 -11.76
N CYS A 126 -11.12 -8.60 -11.51
CA CYS A 126 -11.06 -8.02 -10.16
C CYS A 126 -12.46 -7.83 -9.57
N ASP A 127 -13.43 -7.33 -10.35
CA ASP A 127 -14.80 -7.12 -9.86
C ASP A 127 -15.51 -8.43 -9.56
N ASP A 128 -15.28 -9.48 -10.38
CA ASP A 128 -15.81 -10.84 -10.14
C ASP A 128 -15.25 -11.41 -8.81
N TYR A 129 -13.96 -11.22 -8.51
CA TYR A 129 -13.37 -11.58 -7.22
C TYR A 129 -13.91 -10.72 -6.07
N ALA A 130 -14.04 -9.41 -6.29
CA ALA A 130 -14.61 -8.50 -5.29
C ALA A 130 -16.04 -8.91 -4.90
N GLN A 131 -16.87 -9.28 -5.87
CA GLN A 131 -18.22 -9.79 -5.60
C GLN A 131 -18.20 -11.10 -4.78
N ARG A 132 -17.28 -12.03 -5.10
CA ARG A 132 -17.13 -13.30 -4.35
C ARG A 132 -16.66 -13.05 -2.92
N LEU A 133 -15.68 -12.19 -2.72
CA LEU A 133 -15.14 -11.82 -1.40
C LEU A 133 -16.17 -11.10 -0.55
N LYS A 134 -17.00 -10.24 -1.16
CA LYS A 134 -18.10 -9.56 -0.47
C LYS A 134 -19.13 -10.52 0.12
N ALA A 135 -19.37 -11.68 -0.50
CA ALA A 135 -20.19 -12.73 0.07
C ALA A 135 -19.60 -13.36 1.35
N GLU A 136 -18.27 -13.24 1.51
CA GLU A 136 -17.51 -13.63 2.70
C GLU A 136 -17.30 -12.49 3.71
N SER A 137 -17.90 -11.32 3.48
CA SER A 137 -17.75 -10.08 4.26
C SER A 137 -16.33 -9.48 4.20
N ILE A 138 -15.65 -9.67 3.07
CA ILE A 138 -14.33 -9.10 2.78
C ILE A 138 -14.47 -8.18 1.57
N ASP A 139 -13.99 -6.94 1.71
CA ASP A 139 -13.95 -5.96 0.63
C ASP A 139 -12.60 -6.04 -0.09
N LEU A 140 -12.61 -6.06 -1.43
CA LEU A 140 -11.41 -6.09 -2.26
C LEU A 140 -11.08 -4.70 -2.79
N TYR A 141 -9.82 -4.31 -2.65
CA TYR A 141 -9.27 -3.05 -3.13
C TYR A 141 -8.12 -3.29 -4.10
N TYR A 142 -7.96 -2.39 -5.06
CA TYR A 142 -6.82 -2.35 -5.96
C TYR A 142 -5.86 -1.25 -5.50
N HIS A 143 -4.61 -1.63 -5.20
CA HIS A 143 -3.56 -0.68 -4.85
C HIS A 143 -2.92 -0.08 -6.12
N ALA A 144 -2.92 1.25 -6.21
CA ALA A 144 -2.47 1.99 -7.38
C ALA A 144 -1.02 2.47 -7.23
N HIS A 145 -0.22 2.28 -8.28
CA HIS A 145 1.10 2.88 -8.46
C HIS A 145 1.04 4.02 -9.51
N ASN A 146 2.19 4.46 -10.00
CA ASN A 146 2.25 5.47 -11.05
C ASN A 146 1.89 4.92 -12.44
N LEU A 147 2.04 3.62 -12.65
CA LEU A 147 1.78 2.98 -13.94
C LEU A 147 0.28 2.98 -14.32
N GLU A 148 -0.63 3.03 -13.36
CA GLU A 148 -2.07 3.10 -13.58
C GLU A 148 -2.53 4.47 -14.11
N PHE A 149 -1.64 5.45 -14.12
CA PHE A 149 -1.90 6.76 -14.74
C PHE A 149 -1.49 6.85 -16.21
N VAL A 150 -1.12 5.72 -16.84
CA VAL A 150 -1.05 5.62 -18.30
C VAL A 150 -2.42 5.87 -18.93
N ARG A 151 -2.45 6.51 -20.10
CA ARG A 151 -3.72 6.83 -20.78
C ARG A 151 -4.01 5.88 -21.94
N TYR A 152 -5.23 5.38 -21.95
CA TYR A 152 -5.82 4.67 -23.09
C TYR A 152 -7.02 5.50 -23.61
N ASP A 153 -7.00 5.91 -24.88
CA ASP A 153 -8.00 6.79 -25.47
C ASP A 153 -8.25 8.09 -24.67
N GLY A 154 -7.20 8.62 -24.05
CA GLY A 154 -7.26 9.85 -23.24
C GLY A 154 -7.70 9.68 -21.78
N GLN A 155 -8.19 8.51 -21.38
CA GLN A 155 -8.59 8.19 -20.02
C GLN A 155 -7.48 7.44 -19.27
N PHE A 156 -7.26 7.73 -18.00
CA PHE A 156 -6.31 6.97 -17.18
C PHE A 156 -6.76 5.51 -17.00
N MET A 157 -5.81 4.61 -16.95
CA MET A 157 -6.07 3.19 -16.70
C MET A 157 -6.84 2.97 -15.39
N LEU A 158 -6.47 3.67 -14.32
CA LEU A 158 -7.15 3.58 -13.03
C LEU A 158 -8.61 4.03 -13.13
N ASP A 159 -8.89 5.11 -13.89
CA ASP A 159 -10.27 5.56 -14.14
C ASP A 159 -11.05 4.56 -14.98
N LEU A 160 -10.41 3.91 -15.97
CA LEU A 160 -11.04 2.83 -16.73
C LEU A 160 -11.46 1.66 -15.83
N MET A 161 -10.61 1.29 -14.87
CA MET A 161 -10.95 0.26 -13.89
C MET A 161 -12.11 0.70 -13.00
N ARG A 162 -12.06 1.93 -12.45
CA ARG A 162 -13.13 2.48 -11.62
C ARG A 162 -14.49 2.49 -12.34
N ASP A 163 -14.50 2.99 -13.58
CA ASP A 163 -15.73 3.21 -14.35
C ASP A 163 -16.34 1.90 -14.87
N ASN A 164 -15.61 0.78 -14.84
CA ASN A 164 -16.05 -0.53 -15.33
C ASN A 164 -16.10 -1.61 -14.24
N THR A 165 -16.12 -1.22 -12.96
CA THR A 165 -16.29 -2.10 -11.80
C THR A 165 -17.29 -1.52 -10.81
N GLU A 166 -18.03 -2.38 -10.10
CA GLU A 166 -19.05 -1.98 -9.11
C GLU A 166 -18.64 -2.34 -7.68
N ASN A 167 -17.94 -3.48 -7.50
CA ASN A 167 -17.59 -4.03 -6.19
C ASN A 167 -16.14 -3.77 -5.78
N LEU A 168 -15.25 -3.51 -6.75
CA LEU A 168 -13.84 -3.25 -6.50
C LEU A 168 -13.64 -1.87 -5.90
N GLY A 169 -12.98 -1.77 -4.75
CA GLY A 169 -12.47 -0.53 -4.19
C GLY A 169 -11.08 -0.15 -4.71
N PHE A 170 -10.56 0.99 -4.25
CA PHE A 170 -9.23 1.48 -4.61
C PHE A 170 -8.46 1.92 -3.37
N GLU A 171 -7.23 1.50 -3.27
CA GLU A 171 -6.27 1.99 -2.30
C GLU A 171 -5.28 2.89 -3.05
N LEU A 172 -5.28 4.16 -2.71
CA LEU A 172 -4.47 5.16 -3.38
C LEU A 172 -3.17 5.39 -2.61
N ASP A 173 -2.07 5.50 -3.35
CA ASP A 173 -0.76 5.84 -2.82
C ASP A 173 -0.37 7.24 -3.27
N VAL A 174 -0.16 8.14 -2.31
CA VAL A 174 0.05 9.55 -2.59
C VAL A 174 1.40 9.84 -3.24
N HIS A 175 2.43 9.03 -2.94
CA HIS A 175 3.73 9.12 -3.59
C HIS A 175 3.66 8.75 -5.08
N TRP A 176 2.97 7.63 -5.38
CA TRP A 176 2.85 7.16 -6.75
C TRP A 176 1.98 8.07 -7.61
N ILE A 177 0.93 8.67 -7.05
CA ILE A 177 0.16 9.74 -7.73
C ILE A 177 1.08 10.92 -8.05
N TRP A 178 1.88 11.37 -7.08
CA TRP A 178 2.83 12.47 -7.27
C TRP A 178 3.89 12.14 -8.34
N ARG A 179 4.44 10.92 -8.30
CA ARG A 179 5.40 10.46 -9.32
C ARG A 179 4.79 10.32 -10.72
N ALA A 180 3.47 10.17 -10.84
CA ALA A 180 2.77 10.25 -12.11
C ALA A 180 2.58 11.70 -12.61
N GLY A 181 3.06 12.70 -11.86
CA GLY A 181 2.92 14.11 -12.18
C GLY A 181 1.55 14.70 -11.86
N LEU A 182 0.82 14.08 -10.95
CA LEU A 182 -0.54 14.49 -10.53
C LEU A 182 -0.50 14.93 -9.06
N ASN A 183 -1.46 15.79 -8.69
CA ASN A 183 -1.63 16.18 -7.30
C ASN A 183 -2.61 15.23 -6.60
N PRO A 184 -2.21 14.55 -5.51
CA PRO A 184 -3.10 13.65 -4.76
C PRO A 184 -4.40 14.31 -4.31
N ILE A 185 -4.37 15.60 -3.94
CA ILE A 185 -5.55 16.36 -3.51
C ILE A 185 -6.61 16.43 -4.61
N ASP A 186 -6.19 16.48 -5.88
CA ASP A 186 -7.11 16.53 -7.03
C ASP A 186 -7.57 15.13 -7.48
N VAL A 187 -6.77 14.09 -7.21
CA VAL A 187 -7.06 12.71 -7.64
C VAL A 187 -7.97 11.99 -6.65
N ILE A 188 -7.68 12.05 -5.35
CA ILE A 188 -8.39 11.30 -4.30
C ILE A 188 -9.91 11.47 -4.37
N PRO A 189 -10.49 12.69 -4.55
CA PRO A 189 -11.94 12.87 -4.61
C PRO A 189 -12.64 12.11 -5.75
N ASN A 190 -11.92 11.79 -6.83
CA ASN A 190 -12.49 11.04 -7.96
C ASN A 190 -12.80 9.57 -7.60
N TYR A 191 -12.27 9.09 -6.47
CA TYR A 191 -12.47 7.74 -5.95
C TYR A 191 -13.28 7.71 -4.65
N ALA A 192 -13.91 8.85 -4.27
CA ALA A 192 -14.73 8.95 -3.07
C ALA A 192 -15.77 7.82 -2.99
N GLN A 193 -16.02 7.31 -1.78
CA GLN A 193 -16.90 6.17 -1.46
C GLN A 193 -16.37 4.80 -1.98
N ARG A 194 -15.23 4.76 -2.65
CA ARG A 194 -14.55 3.54 -3.08
C ARG A 194 -13.12 3.43 -2.54
N ILE A 195 -12.79 4.29 -1.55
CA ILE A 195 -11.52 4.31 -0.82
C ILE A 195 -11.82 3.99 0.65
N ARG A 196 -11.07 3.06 1.25
CA ARG A 196 -11.04 2.85 2.71
C ARG A 196 -9.64 3.03 3.28
N ALA A 197 -8.62 2.88 2.45
CA ALA A 197 -7.23 3.03 2.84
C ALA A 197 -6.45 3.90 1.85
N ILE A 198 -5.50 4.67 2.38
CA ILE A 198 -4.55 5.49 1.63
C ILE A 198 -3.16 5.19 2.16
N HIS A 199 -2.20 4.94 1.26
CA HIS A 199 -0.80 4.89 1.62
C HIS A 199 -0.22 6.29 1.69
N LEU A 200 0.26 6.65 2.87
CA LEU A 200 1.03 7.85 3.12
C LEU A 200 2.52 7.51 2.94
N LYS A 201 3.08 8.03 1.88
CA LYS A 201 4.47 7.81 1.49
C LYS A 201 5.00 9.13 0.95
N ASP A 202 5.93 9.76 1.65
CA ASP A 202 6.42 11.09 1.26
C ASP A 202 7.44 10.99 0.11
N PHE A 203 7.77 12.13 -0.46
CA PHE A 203 8.60 12.25 -1.64
C PHE A 203 9.65 13.34 -1.44
N ARG A 204 10.90 13.02 -1.70
CA ARG A 204 11.98 14.01 -1.69
C ARG A 204 12.90 13.89 -2.91
N VAL A 205 13.61 14.97 -3.17
CA VAL A 205 14.82 14.94 -3.99
C VAL A 205 15.99 14.67 -3.04
N GLY A 206 16.62 13.50 -3.20
CA GLY A 206 17.71 13.07 -2.33
C GLY A 206 19.03 13.81 -2.59
N GLU A 207 19.95 13.68 -1.67
CA GLU A 207 21.32 14.16 -1.86
C GLU A 207 22.00 13.42 -3.01
N ILE A 208 22.83 14.14 -3.75
CA ILE A 208 23.56 13.60 -4.92
C ILE A 208 25.03 13.51 -4.56
N ASP A 209 25.51 12.28 -4.36
CA ASP A 209 26.94 11.99 -4.31
C ASP A 209 27.40 11.52 -5.70
N MET A 210 28.02 12.42 -6.45
CA MET A 210 28.47 12.15 -7.80
C MET A 210 29.59 11.10 -7.89
N ASP A 211 30.28 10.83 -6.79
CA ASP A 211 31.36 9.83 -6.76
C ASP A 211 30.81 8.40 -6.62
N GLN A 212 29.61 8.26 -6.10
CA GLN A 212 28.94 6.95 -5.95
C GLN A 212 28.20 6.50 -7.22
N TYR A 213 27.94 7.37 -8.19
CA TYR A 213 27.17 7.02 -9.39
C TYR A 213 28.05 6.27 -10.40
N PRO A 214 27.55 5.10 -10.87
CA PRO A 214 28.26 4.32 -11.90
C PRO A 214 28.22 5.01 -13.27
N GLY A 215 29.11 4.63 -14.16
CA GLY A 215 29.17 5.13 -15.53
C GLY A 215 29.90 6.46 -15.68
N GLU A 216 30.01 6.94 -16.92
CA GLU A 216 30.65 8.18 -17.30
C GLU A 216 29.77 9.02 -18.24
N GLY A 217 30.03 10.32 -18.31
CA GLY A 217 29.39 11.21 -19.26
C GLY A 217 27.86 11.19 -19.16
N HIS A 218 27.16 10.91 -20.28
CA HIS A 218 25.71 10.93 -20.34
C HIS A 218 25.04 9.85 -19.48
N GLU A 219 25.66 8.68 -19.33
CA GLU A 219 25.11 7.60 -18.49
C GLU A 219 25.08 8.01 -17.02
N LYS A 220 26.10 8.71 -16.55
CA LYS A 220 26.15 9.25 -15.18
C LYS A 220 25.08 10.31 -14.95
N ILE A 221 24.87 11.21 -15.91
CA ILE A 221 23.82 12.24 -15.83
C ILE A 221 22.43 11.58 -15.83
N TYR A 222 22.21 10.62 -16.72
CA TYR A 222 20.93 9.91 -16.81
C TYR A 222 20.62 9.18 -15.49
N TYR A 223 21.57 8.43 -14.96
CA TYR A 223 21.44 7.75 -13.67
C TYR A 223 21.10 8.73 -12.56
N MET A 224 21.86 9.82 -12.45
CA MET A 224 21.63 10.88 -11.46
C MET A 224 20.20 11.43 -11.54
N LEU A 225 19.72 11.80 -12.73
CA LEU A 225 18.39 12.39 -12.91
C LEU A 225 17.26 11.41 -12.56
N HIS A 226 17.47 10.10 -12.69
CA HIS A 226 16.45 9.08 -12.40
C HIS A 226 16.49 8.59 -10.95
N MET A 227 17.67 8.60 -10.32
CA MET A 227 17.85 8.11 -8.96
C MET A 227 17.75 9.18 -7.88
N ILE A 228 17.65 10.45 -8.28
CA ILE A 228 17.52 11.59 -7.37
C ILE A 228 16.17 11.63 -6.64
N THR A 229 15.12 11.05 -7.24
CA THR A 229 13.79 10.99 -6.64
C THR A 229 13.72 9.84 -5.65
N GLN A 230 13.46 10.15 -4.39
CA GLN A 230 13.48 9.20 -3.30
C GLN A 230 12.16 9.16 -2.55
N PHE A 231 11.88 8.01 -1.93
CA PHE A 231 10.92 7.91 -0.83
C PHE A 231 11.47 8.66 0.38
N ALA A 232 10.58 9.15 1.22
CA ALA A 232 10.95 9.84 2.44
C ALA A 232 10.01 9.44 3.59
N GLU A 233 10.51 9.54 4.78
CA GLU A 233 9.71 9.55 6.00
C GLU A 233 8.72 10.72 5.91
N LEU A 234 7.52 10.54 6.47
CA LEU A 234 6.52 11.60 6.46
C LEU A 234 7.07 12.85 7.14
N GLY A 235 6.99 13.98 6.44
CA GLY A 235 7.53 15.26 6.88
C GLY A 235 8.97 15.55 6.47
N GLU A 236 9.73 14.55 6.02
CA GLU A 236 11.08 14.72 5.46
C GLU A 236 11.06 14.91 3.93
N GLY A 237 9.87 14.92 3.34
CA GLY A 237 9.63 15.13 1.93
C GLY A 237 8.94 16.46 1.62
N THR A 238 8.15 16.47 0.55
CA THR A 238 7.55 17.70 0.02
C THR A 238 6.04 17.62 -0.18
N LEU A 239 5.41 16.48 0.17
CA LEU A 239 3.97 16.32 0.00
C LEU A 239 3.19 17.13 1.04
N PRO A 240 2.07 17.77 0.68
CA PRO A 240 1.21 18.48 1.62
C PRO A 240 0.34 17.48 2.41
N LEU A 241 0.97 16.71 3.30
CA LEU A 241 0.38 15.56 3.98
C LEU A 241 -0.91 15.90 4.72
N LYS A 242 -0.98 17.07 5.36
CA LYS A 242 -2.18 17.49 6.08
C LYS A 242 -3.38 17.62 5.13
N ASP A 243 -3.22 18.33 4.02
CA ASP A 243 -4.30 18.54 3.05
C ASP A 243 -4.70 17.22 2.38
N ILE A 244 -3.73 16.34 2.13
CA ILE A 244 -3.95 14.99 1.60
C ILE A 244 -4.79 14.14 2.56
N ILE A 245 -4.48 14.16 3.85
CA ILE A 245 -5.22 13.42 4.88
C ILE A 245 -6.64 13.97 4.99
N GLU A 246 -6.82 15.29 5.00
CA GLU A 246 -8.13 15.93 5.07
C GLU A 246 -9.01 15.52 3.88
N VAL A 247 -8.49 15.58 2.67
CA VAL A 247 -9.22 15.15 1.45
C VAL A 247 -9.49 13.63 1.47
N GLY A 248 -8.55 12.83 1.97
CA GLY A 248 -8.75 11.39 2.15
C GLY A 248 -9.93 11.07 3.07
N LEU A 249 -10.02 11.77 4.20
CA LEU A 249 -11.16 11.65 5.14
C LEU A 249 -12.49 12.02 4.49
N GLU A 250 -12.52 13.16 3.80
CA GLU A 250 -13.71 13.63 3.09
C GLU A 250 -14.17 12.65 2.02
N SER A 251 -13.20 11.91 1.44
CA SER A 251 -13.45 10.89 0.42
C SER A 251 -13.84 9.52 0.97
N GLY A 252 -13.77 9.33 2.30
CA GLY A 252 -14.23 8.11 2.98
C GLY A 252 -13.12 7.18 3.48
N SER A 253 -11.85 7.61 3.48
CA SER A 253 -10.76 6.80 4.02
C SER A 253 -10.91 6.60 5.53
N GLU A 254 -10.75 5.35 5.96
CA GLU A 254 -10.76 4.92 7.36
C GLU A 254 -9.34 4.66 7.89
N TYR A 255 -8.42 4.33 6.98
CA TYR A 255 -7.04 3.99 7.30
C TYR A 255 -6.05 4.82 6.49
N PHE A 256 -4.95 5.17 7.15
CA PHE A 256 -3.81 5.83 6.54
C PHE A 256 -2.56 5.04 6.91
N PHE A 257 -1.99 4.30 5.95
CA PHE A 257 -0.82 3.45 6.21
C PHE A 257 0.47 4.16 5.88
N VAL A 258 1.36 4.27 6.86
CA VAL A 258 2.74 4.72 6.65
C VAL A 258 3.49 3.62 5.92
N GLU A 259 4.09 3.97 4.79
CA GLU A 259 4.89 3.05 3.97
C GLU A 259 6.11 3.75 3.38
N GLN A 260 7.18 2.97 3.17
CA GLN A 260 8.38 3.39 2.46
C GLN A 260 8.99 2.19 1.75
N ASP A 261 9.02 2.20 0.40
CA ASP A 261 9.48 1.03 -0.39
C ASP A 261 11.00 0.84 -0.31
N GLU A 262 11.75 1.92 -0.13
CA GLU A 262 13.22 1.92 -0.03
C GLU A 262 13.65 2.82 1.13
N LEU A 263 14.43 2.26 2.05
CA LEU A 263 14.85 2.95 3.27
C LEU A 263 16.23 3.61 3.15
N TYR A 264 16.93 3.39 2.05
CA TYR A 264 18.28 3.94 1.79
C TYR A 264 19.29 3.65 2.90
N GLY A 265 19.17 2.48 3.54
CA GLY A 265 20.04 2.03 4.63
C GLY A 265 19.62 2.49 6.03
N ALA A 266 18.51 3.21 6.17
CA ALA A 266 17.96 3.56 7.47
C ALA A 266 17.30 2.35 8.15
N ASP A 267 17.21 2.37 9.48
CA ASP A 267 16.45 1.38 10.25
C ASP A 267 14.94 1.65 10.07
N PRO A 268 14.12 0.62 9.76
CA PRO A 268 12.69 0.81 9.52
C PRO A 268 11.94 1.36 10.74
N TYR A 269 12.33 1.02 11.95
CA TYR A 269 11.69 1.58 13.14
C TYR A 269 12.02 3.05 13.34
N TYR A 270 13.24 3.49 12.96
CA TYR A 270 13.58 4.91 12.93
C TYR A 270 12.68 5.67 11.94
N CYS A 271 12.47 5.13 10.73
CA CYS A 271 11.59 5.73 9.74
C CYS A 271 10.14 5.85 10.23
N LEU A 272 9.65 4.81 10.93
CA LEU A 272 8.31 4.83 11.55
C LEU A 272 8.20 5.87 12.67
N VAL A 273 9.22 6.01 13.53
CA VAL A 273 9.25 7.03 14.59
C VAL A 273 9.21 8.43 13.98
N THR A 274 10.04 8.70 12.97
CA THR A 274 10.08 10.00 12.29
C THR A 274 8.72 10.34 11.68
N SER A 275 8.13 9.40 10.95
CA SER A 275 6.81 9.57 10.33
C SER A 275 5.71 9.79 11.37
N ARG A 276 5.72 9.02 12.47
CA ARG A 276 4.79 9.19 13.59
C ARG A 276 4.89 10.59 14.21
N ASP A 277 6.10 11.02 14.51
CA ASP A 277 6.32 12.29 15.20
C ASP A 277 5.79 13.46 14.34
N HIS A 278 5.99 13.42 13.03
CA HIS A 278 5.39 14.40 12.12
C HIS A 278 3.85 14.35 12.15
N LEU A 279 3.23 13.17 12.12
CA LEU A 279 1.79 13.04 12.19
C LEU A 279 1.22 13.51 13.54
N LEU A 280 1.96 13.35 14.65
CA LEU A 280 1.61 13.93 15.95
C LEU A 280 1.66 15.46 15.93
N GLU A 281 2.67 16.05 15.28
CA GLU A 281 2.79 17.50 15.08
C GLU A 281 1.64 18.08 14.25
N LEU A 282 1.15 17.32 13.25
CA LEU A 282 -0.04 17.68 12.47
C LEU A 282 -1.36 17.54 13.25
N GLY A 283 -1.34 16.97 14.46
CA GLY A 283 -2.50 16.89 15.35
C GLY A 283 -3.25 15.56 15.35
N TYR A 284 -2.74 14.53 14.69
CA TYR A 284 -3.42 13.23 14.55
C TYR A 284 -3.16 12.23 15.69
N LYS A 285 -2.76 12.70 16.87
CA LYS A 285 -2.45 11.87 18.05
C LYS A 285 -3.54 10.83 18.40
N HIS A 286 -4.79 11.16 18.15
CA HIS A 286 -5.93 10.30 18.53
C HIS A 286 -6.26 9.21 17.50
N TRP A 287 -5.43 9.05 16.48
CA TRP A 287 -5.55 7.99 15.45
C TRP A 287 -4.51 6.89 15.60
N PHE A 288 -3.62 7.05 16.59
CA PHE A 288 -2.62 6.05 17.00
C PHE A 288 -3.15 5.17 18.11
#